data_dd57f781a7d913d27547c987c732ea2a
#
_entry.id   dd57f781a7d913d27547c987c732ea2a
#
_cell.length_a   1.000
_cell.length_b   1.000
_cell.length_c   1.000
_cell.angle_alpha   90.00
_cell.angle_beta   90.00
_cell.angle_gamma   90.00
#
_symmetry.space_group_name_H-M   'P 1'
#
loop_
_entity.id
_entity.type
_entity.pdbx_description
1 polymer ?
#
loop_
_entity_poly.entity_id
_entity_poly.type
_entity_poly.pdbx_seq_one_letter_code
_entity_poly.pdbx_strand_id
1 'polypeptide(L)'
;RVEFIAGHFDDAKEVAFNREYKTFTGTFKGRPVSVMSTGMGCPSTAIGIEELANIGVKTMVRLGTSGAMQEQTRVGDLVIANGAVRQEGTSTEYMPIEYPAVGSADMIFALEQAAKDKGSTYHIGVVQTKDSFYGQHDPDSMPVSYDLNQKWEAWVRGGVLCSEMEVSALFVV
;
A
#
# COMPACT_ATOMS: atom_id res chain seq x y z
N ARG A 1 -0.57 3.31 14.44
CA ARG A 1 0.55 2.86 13.59
C ARG A 1 1.59 3.97 13.39
N VAL A 2 1.18 5.21 13.11
CA VAL A 2 2.10 6.34 12.87
C VAL A 2 3.02 6.59 14.05
N GLU A 3 2.48 6.66 15.27
CA GLU A 3 3.27 6.86 16.50
C GLU A 3 4.25 5.71 16.76
N PHE A 4 3.82 4.46 16.47
CA PHE A 4 4.67 3.29 16.58
C PHE A 4 5.88 3.37 15.62
N ILE A 5 5.65 3.78 14.38
CA ILE A 5 6.73 3.98 13.39
C ILE A 5 7.62 5.15 13.81
N ALA A 6 7.03 6.27 14.20
CA ALA A 6 7.75 7.46 14.67
C ALA A 6 8.64 7.15 15.89
N GLY A 7 8.23 6.21 16.75
CA GLY A 7 9.03 5.74 17.90
C GLY A 7 10.37 5.10 17.53
N HIS A 8 10.63 4.82 16.25
CA HIS A 8 11.93 4.35 15.74
C HIS A 8 12.81 5.47 15.18
N PHE A 9 12.31 6.73 15.19
CA PHE A 9 13.08 7.88 14.69
C PHE A 9 13.75 8.62 15.87
N ASP A 10 14.91 9.16 15.61
CA ASP A 10 15.56 10.08 16.53
C ASP A 10 14.87 11.44 16.43
N ASP A 11 14.63 12.08 17.57
CA ASP A 11 14.00 13.41 17.71
C ASP A 11 12.64 13.56 17.00
N ALA A 12 11.84 12.48 16.96
CA ALA A 12 10.54 12.49 16.33
C ALA A 12 9.59 13.52 16.95
N LYS A 13 8.97 14.34 16.11
CA LYS A 13 7.98 15.34 16.51
C LYS A 13 6.74 15.24 15.63
N GLU A 14 5.56 15.37 16.23
CA GLU A 14 4.34 15.62 15.48
C GLU A 14 4.43 17.00 14.84
N VAL A 15 4.34 17.06 13.52
CA VAL A 15 4.46 18.31 12.76
C VAL A 15 3.14 18.77 12.15
N ALA A 16 2.19 17.85 11.97
CA ALA A 16 0.86 18.17 11.45
C ALA A 16 -0.14 17.09 11.85
N PHE A 17 -1.39 17.51 12.08
CA PHE A 17 -2.52 16.61 12.18
C PHE A 17 -3.77 17.32 11.67
N ASN A 18 -4.29 16.85 10.55
CA ASN A 18 -5.54 17.34 9.98
C ASN A 18 -6.29 16.17 9.33
N ARG A 19 -7.55 16.00 9.65
CA ARG A 19 -8.36 14.85 9.23
C ARG A 19 -7.68 13.53 9.58
N GLU A 20 -7.48 12.64 8.59
CA GLU A 20 -6.77 11.37 8.72
C GLU A 20 -5.24 11.52 8.64
N TYR A 21 -4.72 12.67 8.26
CA TYR A 21 -3.28 12.89 8.03
C TYR A 21 -2.59 13.35 9.30
N LYS A 22 -2.02 12.40 10.04
CA LYS A 22 -1.17 12.65 11.19
C LYS A 22 0.29 12.41 10.81
N THR A 23 1.14 13.41 10.97
CA THR A 23 2.51 13.40 10.46
C THR A 23 3.50 13.61 11.58
N PHE A 24 4.49 12.73 11.65
CA PHE A 24 5.69 12.88 12.46
C PHE A 24 6.91 12.99 11.58
N THR A 25 7.86 13.82 11.96
CA THR A 25 9.16 13.98 11.30
C THR A 25 10.27 13.84 12.33
N GLY A 26 11.35 13.18 11.95
CA GLY A 26 12.55 13.00 12.75
C GLY A 26 13.71 12.57 11.85
N THR A 27 14.68 11.88 12.43
CA THR A 27 15.78 11.30 11.66
C THR A 27 15.88 9.80 11.91
N PHE A 28 16.36 9.06 10.92
CA PHE A 28 16.69 7.65 11.04
C PHE A 28 18.07 7.41 10.42
N LYS A 29 19.01 6.92 11.23
CA LYS A 29 20.42 6.77 10.83
C LYS A 29 21.01 8.06 10.22
N GLY A 30 20.69 9.22 10.82
CA GLY A 30 21.17 10.54 10.38
C GLY A 30 20.50 11.08 9.10
N ARG A 31 19.44 10.45 8.57
CA ARG A 31 18.68 10.91 7.42
C ARG A 31 17.31 11.43 7.84
N PRO A 32 16.85 12.58 7.32
CA PRO A 32 15.49 13.04 7.56
C PRO A 32 14.46 12.02 7.07
N VAL A 33 13.44 11.76 7.88
CA VAL A 33 12.36 10.83 7.57
C VAL A 33 11.06 11.34 8.18
N SER A 34 9.97 11.10 7.48
CA SER A 34 8.63 11.39 7.99
C SER A 34 7.74 10.15 7.86
N VAL A 35 6.77 10.06 8.74
CA VAL A 35 5.67 9.11 8.63
C VAL A 35 4.34 9.86 8.71
N MET A 36 3.44 9.56 7.78
CA MET A 36 2.09 10.15 7.72
C MET A 36 1.06 9.05 7.60
N SER A 37 -0.05 9.17 8.34
CA SER A 37 -1.24 8.34 8.08
C SER A 37 -2.03 8.87 6.90
N THR A 38 -2.63 7.99 6.11
CA THR A 38 -3.44 8.36 4.93
C THR A 38 -4.91 7.98 5.07
N GLY A 39 -5.32 7.46 6.24
CA GLY A 39 -6.64 6.84 6.37
C GLY A 39 -6.72 5.53 5.59
N MET A 40 -7.88 5.25 5.03
CA MET A 40 -8.17 4.06 4.23
C MET A 40 -8.59 4.45 2.82
N GLY A 41 -8.10 3.70 1.84
CA GLY A 41 -8.54 3.78 0.46
C GLY A 41 -7.72 4.73 -0.42
N CYS A 42 -7.87 4.51 -1.71
CA CYS A 42 -7.14 5.22 -2.74
C CYS A 42 -7.42 6.73 -2.80
N PRO A 43 -8.65 7.23 -2.64
CA PRO A 43 -8.91 8.66 -2.71
C PRO A 43 -8.13 9.46 -1.66
N SER A 44 -8.15 9.02 -0.42
CA SER A 44 -7.41 9.67 0.67
C SER A 44 -5.90 9.57 0.47
N THR A 45 -5.41 8.41 0.03
CA THR A 45 -3.99 8.20 -0.26
C THR A 45 -3.50 9.12 -1.40
N ALA A 46 -4.27 9.26 -2.47
CA ALA A 46 -3.94 10.11 -3.61
C ALA A 46 -3.79 11.58 -3.21
N ILE A 47 -4.72 12.10 -2.40
CA ILE A 47 -4.61 13.48 -1.86
C ILE A 47 -3.30 13.64 -1.08
N GLY A 48 -2.98 12.69 -0.20
CA GLY A 48 -1.75 12.74 0.58
C GLY A 48 -0.49 12.68 -0.28
N ILE A 49 -0.47 11.87 -1.34
CA ILE A 49 0.65 11.78 -2.30
C ILE A 49 0.87 13.12 -3.01
N GLU A 50 -0.21 13.70 -3.56
CA GLU A 50 -0.15 14.98 -4.25
C GLU A 50 0.37 16.11 -3.35
N GLU A 51 -0.15 16.22 -2.14
CA GLU A 51 0.30 17.24 -1.20
C GLU A 51 1.76 17.05 -0.78
N LEU A 52 2.19 15.80 -0.55
CA LEU A 52 3.59 15.49 -0.25
C LEU A 52 4.52 15.80 -1.44
N ALA A 53 4.10 15.49 -2.67
CA ALA A 53 4.85 15.81 -3.87
C ALA A 53 5.00 17.33 -4.06
N ASN A 54 3.94 18.09 -3.81
CA ASN A 54 3.93 19.55 -3.88
C ASN A 54 4.90 20.21 -2.90
N ILE A 55 5.12 19.65 -1.74
CA ILE A 55 6.13 20.15 -0.76
C ILE A 55 7.53 19.55 -1.00
N GLY A 56 7.71 18.77 -2.06
CA GLY A 56 9.03 18.32 -2.54
C GLY A 56 9.45 16.92 -2.08
N VAL A 57 8.58 16.11 -1.51
CA VAL A 57 8.87 14.70 -1.19
C VAL A 57 9.13 13.95 -2.51
N LYS A 58 10.23 13.19 -2.59
CA LYS A 58 10.66 12.46 -3.79
C LYS A 58 10.51 10.95 -3.69
N THR A 59 10.48 10.43 -2.47
CA THR A 59 10.42 8.98 -2.24
C THR A 59 9.35 8.69 -1.22
N MET A 60 8.42 7.81 -1.57
CA MET A 60 7.32 7.43 -0.71
C MET A 60 7.25 5.89 -0.61
N VAL A 61 7.05 5.39 0.60
CA VAL A 61 6.86 3.96 0.88
C VAL A 61 5.58 3.80 1.70
N ARG A 62 4.68 2.96 1.23
CA ARG A 62 3.50 2.60 2.00
C ARG A 62 3.79 1.40 2.90
N LEU A 63 3.47 1.55 4.19
CA LEU A 63 3.46 0.47 5.16
C LEU A 63 2.03 0.21 5.63
N GLY A 64 1.49 -0.96 5.29
CA GLY A 64 0.11 -1.33 5.59
C GLY A 64 -0.02 -2.78 6.06
N THR A 65 -1.24 -3.15 6.39
CA THR A 65 -1.66 -4.54 6.56
C THR A 65 -2.46 -4.98 5.34
N SER A 66 -2.47 -6.26 5.05
CA SER A 66 -3.16 -6.85 3.90
C SER A 66 -3.71 -8.23 4.25
N GLY A 67 -4.72 -8.69 3.51
CA GLY A 67 -5.23 -10.05 3.59
C GLY A 67 -4.51 -10.96 2.60
N ALA A 68 -3.96 -12.08 3.07
CA ALA A 68 -3.31 -13.05 2.21
C ALA A 68 -4.32 -13.69 1.22
N MET A 69 -3.87 -13.90 -0.03
CA MET A 69 -4.63 -14.56 -1.09
C MET A 69 -4.01 -15.89 -1.52
N GLN A 70 -2.79 -16.17 -1.09
CA GLN A 70 -2.04 -17.39 -1.41
C GLN A 70 -1.69 -18.17 -0.15
N GLU A 71 -1.73 -19.49 -0.21
CA GLU A 71 -1.48 -20.37 0.95
C GLU A 71 -0.07 -20.24 1.52
N GLN A 72 0.92 -19.89 0.68
CA GLN A 72 2.30 -19.68 1.12
C GLN A 72 2.51 -18.37 1.88
N THR A 73 1.59 -17.41 1.78
CA THR A 73 1.67 -16.11 2.47
C THR A 73 0.99 -16.20 3.83
N ARG A 74 1.75 -16.11 4.90
CA ARG A 74 1.29 -16.33 6.27
C ARG A 74 1.24 -15.04 7.09
N VAL A 75 0.51 -15.09 8.19
CA VAL A 75 0.46 -13.98 9.15
C VAL A 75 1.87 -13.70 9.67
N GLY A 76 2.30 -12.45 9.55
CA GLY A 76 3.64 -12.00 9.93
C GLY A 76 4.64 -11.91 8.78
N ASP A 77 4.33 -12.50 7.61
CA ASP A 77 5.16 -12.35 6.43
C ASP A 77 5.08 -10.93 5.86
N LEU A 78 6.16 -10.50 5.24
CA LEU A 78 6.19 -9.25 4.49
C LEU A 78 5.80 -9.51 3.03
N VAL A 79 4.91 -8.68 2.48
CA VAL A 79 4.62 -8.67 1.04
C VAL A 79 5.13 -7.35 0.47
N ILE A 80 6.14 -7.46 -0.40
CA ILE A 80 6.71 -6.33 -1.14
C ILE A 80 6.02 -6.29 -2.50
N ALA A 81 5.14 -5.31 -2.67
CA ALA A 81 4.38 -5.16 -3.92
C ALA A 81 5.31 -4.67 -5.04
N ASN A 82 5.37 -5.39 -6.16
CA ASN A 82 6.02 -4.96 -7.38
C ASN A 82 5.03 -4.46 -8.44
N GLY A 83 3.76 -4.77 -8.28
CA GLY A 83 2.66 -4.30 -9.10
C GLY A 83 1.34 -4.44 -8.36
N ALA A 84 0.30 -3.77 -8.85
CA ALA A 84 -1.02 -3.83 -8.26
C ALA A 84 -2.12 -4.02 -9.29
N VAL A 85 -3.08 -4.87 -8.99
CA VAL A 85 -4.36 -4.92 -9.71
C VAL A 85 -5.14 -3.65 -9.36
N ARG A 86 -5.54 -2.90 -10.37
CA ARG A 86 -6.25 -1.62 -10.24
C ARG A 86 -7.77 -1.86 -10.19
N GLN A 87 -8.25 -2.49 -9.10
CA GLN A 87 -9.69 -2.73 -8.89
C GLN A 87 -10.30 -1.62 -8.04
N GLU A 88 -10.00 -0.37 -8.38
CA GLU A 88 -10.46 0.84 -7.70
C GLU A 88 -10.64 1.98 -8.72
N GLY A 89 -11.29 3.05 -8.33
CA GLY A 89 -11.64 4.15 -9.24
C GLY A 89 -10.61 5.27 -9.31
N THR A 90 -9.84 5.50 -8.24
CA THR A 90 -8.98 6.69 -8.13
C THR A 90 -7.88 6.70 -9.19
N SER A 91 -7.15 5.61 -9.36
CA SER A 91 -6.06 5.58 -10.32
C SER A 91 -6.51 5.75 -11.77
N THR A 92 -7.78 5.45 -12.08
CA THR A 92 -8.34 5.67 -13.43
C THR A 92 -8.61 7.15 -13.74
N GLU A 93 -8.70 8.01 -12.73
CA GLU A 93 -8.76 9.47 -12.90
C GLU A 93 -7.39 10.09 -13.25
N TYR A 94 -6.30 9.36 -12.96
CA TYR A 94 -4.93 9.78 -13.27
C TYR A 94 -4.42 9.20 -14.60
N MET A 95 -4.66 7.91 -14.82
CA MET A 95 -4.18 7.20 -16.01
C MET A 95 -5.20 6.17 -16.49
N PRO A 96 -5.32 5.95 -17.81
CA PRO A 96 -6.16 4.88 -18.37
C PRO A 96 -5.88 3.52 -17.70
N ILE A 97 -6.89 2.64 -17.66
CA ILE A 97 -6.78 1.35 -16.94
C ILE A 97 -5.66 0.45 -17.46
N GLU A 98 -5.30 0.62 -18.73
CA GLU A 98 -4.22 -0.13 -19.40
C GLU A 98 -2.82 0.27 -18.91
N TYR A 99 -2.69 1.44 -18.27
CA TYR A 99 -1.42 1.85 -17.67
C TYR A 99 -1.15 1.02 -16.42
N PRO A 100 0.00 0.31 -16.33
CA PRO A 100 0.27 -0.59 -15.22
C PRO A 100 0.59 0.17 -13.94
N ALA A 101 0.03 -0.28 -12.82
CA ALA A 101 0.45 0.15 -11.49
C ALA A 101 1.67 -0.66 -11.07
N VAL A 102 2.87 -0.08 -11.16
CA VAL A 102 4.14 -0.76 -10.87
C VAL A 102 5.00 0.04 -9.89
N GLY A 103 5.63 -0.67 -8.97
CA GLY A 103 6.54 -0.07 -7.99
C GLY A 103 7.92 0.27 -8.57
N SER A 104 8.62 1.21 -7.94
CA SER A 104 10.02 1.51 -8.27
C SER A 104 10.91 0.31 -8.01
N ALA A 105 11.66 -0.13 -9.03
CA ALA A 105 12.59 -1.26 -8.93
C ALA A 105 13.63 -1.05 -7.82
N ASP A 106 14.22 0.14 -7.74
CA ASP A 106 15.23 0.46 -6.72
C ASP A 106 14.65 0.34 -5.30
N MET A 107 13.41 0.77 -5.10
CA MET A 107 12.73 0.65 -3.81
C MET A 107 12.41 -0.81 -3.47
N ILE A 108 11.97 -1.59 -4.45
CA ILE A 108 11.69 -3.02 -4.27
C ILE A 108 12.97 -3.75 -3.83
N PHE A 109 14.11 -3.51 -4.50
CA PHE A 109 15.39 -4.10 -4.11
C PHE A 109 15.86 -3.65 -2.73
N ALA A 110 15.66 -2.38 -2.38
CA ALA A 110 16.00 -1.87 -1.05
C ALA A 110 15.15 -2.52 0.06
N LEU A 111 13.86 -2.70 -0.18
CA LEU A 111 12.95 -3.38 0.75
C LEU A 111 13.28 -4.87 0.88
N GLU A 112 13.59 -5.54 -0.23
CA GLU A 112 14.03 -6.93 -0.22
C GLU A 112 15.31 -7.09 0.61
N GLN A 113 16.31 -6.24 0.39
CA GLN A 113 17.55 -6.28 1.16
C GLN A 113 17.30 -6.05 2.65
N ALA A 114 16.44 -5.09 3.00
CA ALA A 114 16.08 -4.83 4.38
C ALA A 114 15.37 -6.02 5.05
N ALA A 115 14.51 -6.73 4.32
CA ALA A 115 13.85 -7.94 4.79
C ALA A 115 14.87 -9.06 5.05
N LYS A 116 15.82 -9.27 4.13
CA LYS A 116 16.93 -10.24 4.29
C LYS A 116 17.79 -9.91 5.50
N ASP A 117 18.20 -8.66 5.66
CA ASP A 117 19.04 -8.21 6.78
C ASP A 117 18.36 -8.40 8.14
N LYS A 118 17.02 -8.36 8.17
CA LYS A 118 16.22 -8.62 9.36
C LYS A 118 15.87 -10.09 9.57
N GLY A 119 16.17 -10.96 8.62
CA GLY A 119 15.76 -12.36 8.66
C GLY A 119 14.24 -12.57 8.60
N SER A 120 13.53 -11.61 8.00
CA SER A 120 12.07 -11.69 7.86
C SER A 120 11.68 -12.58 6.69
N THR A 121 10.63 -13.38 6.84
CA THR A 121 10.00 -14.04 5.69
C THR A 121 9.33 -12.99 4.82
N TYR A 122 9.61 -13.02 3.53
CA TYR A 122 9.03 -12.07 2.58
C TYR A 122 8.66 -12.71 1.25
N HIS A 123 7.74 -12.05 0.55
CA HIS A 123 7.28 -12.40 -0.79
C HIS A 123 7.30 -11.14 -1.65
N ILE A 124 7.70 -11.27 -2.91
CA ILE A 124 7.65 -10.16 -3.89
C ILE A 124 6.65 -10.55 -4.97
N GLY A 125 5.67 -9.69 -5.24
CA GLY A 125 4.68 -9.98 -6.27
C GLY A 125 3.57 -8.96 -6.36
N VAL A 126 2.57 -9.30 -7.18
CA VAL A 126 1.41 -8.45 -7.42
C VAL A 126 0.46 -8.52 -6.22
N VAL A 127 -0.11 -7.37 -5.87
CA VAL A 127 -1.17 -7.24 -4.87
C VAL A 127 -2.48 -6.79 -5.54
N GLN A 128 -3.61 -6.96 -4.87
CA GLN A 128 -4.88 -6.43 -5.34
C GLN A 128 -5.25 -5.20 -4.52
N THR A 129 -5.47 -4.07 -5.20
CA THR A 129 -6.05 -2.87 -4.60
C THR A 129 -7.52 -2.76 -4.94
N LYS A 130 -8.37 -2.60 -3.91
CA LYS A 130 -9.83 -2.51 -4.05
C LYS A 130 -10.39 -1.31 -3.28
N ASP A 131 -11.58 -0.85 -3.67
CA ASP A 131 -12.32 0.20 -2.96
C ASP A 131 -13.30 -0.35 -1.92
N SER A 132 -13.85 -1.56 -2.13
CA SER A 132 -14.84 -2.13 -1.23
C SER A 132 -14.26 -3.22 -0.34
N PHE A 133 -14.14 -2.94 0.96
CA PHE A 133 -13.72 -3.93 1.95
C PHE A 133 -14.73 -5.09 2.03
N TYR A 134 -16.00 -4.78 2.22
CA TYR A 134 -17.04 -5.81 2.36
C TYR A 134 -17.37 -6.51 1.04
N GLY A 135 -17.17 -5.86 -0.11
CA GLY A 135 -17.30 -6.51 -1.42
C GLY A 135 -16.34 -7.68 -1.61
N GLN A 136 -15.25 -7.73 -0.82
CA GLN A 136 -14.34 -8.87 -0.82
C GLN A 136 -14.62 -9.85 0.34
N HIS A 137 -14.93 -9.34 1.54
CA HIS A 137 -15.06 -10.19 2.74
C HIS A 137 -16.45 -10.77 2.94
N ASP A 138 -17.45 -10.21 2.27
CA ASP A 138 -18.84 -10.68 2.27
C ASP A 138 -19.47 -10.44 0.87
N PRO A 139 -18.87 -11.01 -0.19
CA PRO A 139 -19.32 -10.76 -1.57
C PRO A 139 -20.75 -11.23 -1.82
N ASP A 140 -21.19 -12.29 -1.14
CA ASP A 140 -22.52 -12.87 -1.36
C ASP A 140 -23.66 -11.96 -0.90
N SER A 141 -23.39 -11.00 0.00
CA SER A 141 -24.35 -9.97 0.38
C SER A 141 -24.51 -8.85 -0.65
N MET A 142 -23.62 -8.80 -1.66
CA MET A 142 -23.58 -7.74 -2.65
C MET A 142 -24.40 -8.07 -3.90
N PRO A 143 -25.14 -7.09 -4.48
CA PRO A 143 -25.89 -7.31 -5.72
C PRO A 143 -25.06 -7.81 -6.90
N VAL A 144 -23.76 -7.53 -6.88
CA VAL A 144 -22.78 -7.91 -7.94
C VAL A 144 -21.89 -9.09 -7.51
N SER A 145 -22.38 -9.94 -6.62
CA SER A 145 -21.62 -11.06 -6.04
C SER A 145 -20.94 -11.95 -7.09
N TYR A 146 -21.63 -12.20 -8.22
CA TYR A 146 -21.09 -12.98 -9.32
C TYR A 146 -19.79 -12.39 -9.90
N ASP A 147 -19.73 -11.08 -10.10
CA ASP A 147 -18.55 -10.40 -10.63
C ASP A 147 -17.41 -10.39 -9.60
N LEU A 148 -17.73 -10.13 -8.33
CA LEU A 148 -16.77 -10.11 -7.25
C LEU A 148 -16.10 -11.47 -7.04
N ASN A 149 -16.88 -12.54 -7.00
CA ASN A 149 -16.38 -13.90 -6.82
C ASN A 149 -15.55 -14.36 -8.03
N GLN A 150 -15.98 -14.08 -9.25
CA GLN A 150 -15.21 -14.43 -10.45
C GLN A 150 -13.87 -13.69 -10.53
N LYS A 151 -13.86 -12.40 -10.21
CA LYS A 151 -12.61 -11.61 -10.15
C LYS A 151 -11.68 -12.12 -9.07
N TRP A 152 -12.20 -12.39 -7.87
CA TRP A 152 -11.41 -12.97 -6.79
C TRP A 152 -10.72 -14.28 -7.21
N GLU A 153 -11.49 -15.20 -7.80
CA GLU A 153 -10.95 -16.46 -8.30
C GLU A 153 -9.86 -16.24 -9.36
N ALA A 154 -10.06 -15.29 -10.28
CA ALA A 154 -9.08 -14.94 -11.29
C ALA A 154 -7.78 -14.41 -10.68
N TRP A 155 -7.87 -13.53 -9.68
CA TRP A 155 -6.70 -12.99 -9.00
C TRP A 155 -5.94 -14.06 -8.22
N VAL A 156 -6.63 -14.95 -7.50
CA VAL A 156 -6.02 -16.08 -6.80
C VAL A 156 -5.30 -17.00 -7.77
N ARG A 157 -5.94 -17.40 -8.87
CA ARG A 157 -5.33 -18.22 -9.92
C ARG A 157 -4.18 -17.52 -10.64
N GLY A 158 -4.24 -16.19 -10.75
CA GLY A 158 -3.18 -15.34 -11.30
C GLY A 158 -1.99 -15.15 -10.39
N GLY A 159 -2.02 -15.68 -9.17
CA GLY A 159 -0.90 -15.62 -8.22
C GLY A 159 -0.79 -14.29 -7.47
N VAL A 160 -1.88 -13.51 -7.39
CA VAL A 160 -1.91 -12.28 -6.57
C VAL A 160 -1.71 -12.64 -5.10
N LEU A 161 -0.72 -12.02 -4.44
CA LEU A 161 -0.25 -12.45 -3.12
C LEU A 161 -1.16 -12.04 -1.98
N CYS A 162 -1.66 -10.80 -2.03
CA CYS A 162 -2.51 -10.27 -0.97
C CYS A 162 -3.41 -9.14 -1.49
N SER A 163 -4.38 -8.76 -0.68
CA SER A 163 -5.36 -7.72 -0.96
C SER A 163 -5.26 -6.58 0.04
N GLU A 164 -5.32 -5.35 -0.45
CA GLU A 164 -5.24 -4.10 0.32
C GLU A 164 -6.07 -3.01 -0.39
N MET A 165 -5.92 -1.72 -0.03
CA MET A 165 -6.83 -0.67 -0.51
C MET A 165 -6.11 0.60 -1.04
N GLU A 166 -4.78 0.65 -1.21
CA GLU A 166 -4.07 1.90 -1.50
C GLU A 166 -2.90 1.81 -2.49
N VAL A 167 -2.34 0.62 -2.73
CA VAL A 167 -1.07 0.47 -3.47
C VAL A 167 -1.18 0.92 -4.92
N SER A 168 -2.31 0.67 -5.61
CA SER A 168 -2.46 1.11 -7.00
C SER A 168 -2.41 2.64 -7.13
N ALA A 169 -3.03 3.37 -6.19
CA ALA A 169 -2.92 4.82 -6.16
C ALA A 169 -1.46 5.26 -5.95
N LEU A 170 -0.74 4.67 -4.99
CA LEU A 170 0.68 5.00 -4.77
C LEU A 170 1.56 4.79 -6.01
N PHE A 171 1.24 3.80 -6.84
CA PHE A 171 2.05 3.47 -8.02
C PHE A 171 1.66 4.25 -9.28
N VAL A 172 0.49 4.88 -9.31
CA VAL A 172 -0.02 5.56 -10.51
C VAL A 172 -0.02 7.09 -10.36
N VAL A 173 -0.32 7.60 -9.16
CA VAL A 173 -0.32 9.03 -8.81
C VAL A 173 1.10 9.53 -8.56
#